data_83043d0173c6cf915ae4ce11d1965b4b
#
_entry.id   83043d0173c6cf915ae4ce11d1965b4b
#
_cell.length_a   1.000
_cell.length_b   1.000
_cell.length_c   1.000
_cell.angle_alpha   90.00
_cell.angle_beta   90.00
_cell.angle_gamma   90.00
#
_symmetry.space_group_name_H-M   'P 1'
#
loop_
_entity.id
_entity.type
_entity.pdbx_description
1 polymer ?
#
loop_
_entity_poly.entity_id
_entity_poly.type
_entity_poly.pdbx_seq_one_letter_code
_entity_poly.pdbx_strand_id
1 'polypeptide(L)'
;MYKRQDNKLIGNFTLKGIKRAWAGVPQIEVTFDIDANGIVTVSARDLGTGKQQSITITGSSNLSEQEIRRAMDDAAAFAGQDQERKAAIEALNAAEAAIYRVNSALGSKEGKELDKDTKNRIKEAEKNLERLTRHKKPEKMTPQDTQALNAAREALQAQTKDLVARWERRGKVRS
;
A
#
# COMPACT_ATOMS: atom_id res chain seq x y z
N MET A 1 -11.01 4.32 -5.98
CA MET A 1 -11.18 5.75 -6.31
C MET A 1 -12.55 6.14 -5.77
N TYR A 2 -12.59 6.77 -4.60
CA TYR A 2 -13.85 7.25 -4.02
C TYR A 2 -14.48 8.22 -4.98
N LYS A 3 -15.75 7.98 -5.35
CA LYS A 3 -16.47 8.87 -6.25
C LYS A 3 -16.69 10.18 -5.53
N ARG A 4 -16.09 11.26 -6.02
CA ARG A 4 -16.21 12.62 -5.47
C ARG A 4 -17.66 13.07 -5.30
N GLN A 5 -18.58 12.41 -5.99
CA GLN A 5 -20.03 12.70 -5.99
C GLN A 5 -20.74 12.28 -4.69
N ASP A 6 -20.14 11.32 -3.93
CA ASP A 6 -20.75 10.80 -2.71
C ASP A 6 -20.25 11.54 -1.44
N ASN A 7 -19.31 12.48 -1.60
CA ASN A 7 -18.73 13.25 -0.51
C ASN A 7 -19.41 14.62 -0.37
N LYS A 8 -19.79 14.97 0.86
CA LYS A 8 -20.31 16.30 1.20
C LYS A 8 -19.15 17.18 1.66
N LEU A 9 -19.03 18.38 1.08
CA LEU A 9 -18.03 19.34 1.53
C LEU A 9 -18.42 19.86 2.92
N ILE A 10 -17.56 19.63 3.91
CA ILE A 10 -17.76 20.07 5.29
C ILE A 10 -17.00 21.36 5.63
N GLY A 11 -15.98 21.69 4.86
CA GLY A 11 -15.21 22.92 4.99
C GLY A 11 -14.02 22.96 4.06
N ASN A 12 -13.41 24.12 3.93
CA ASN A 12 -12.14 24.30 3.24
C ASN A 12 -11.25 25.30 3.96
N PHE A 13 -9.96 25.10 3.89
CA PHE A 13 -8.97 26.07 4.36
C PHE A 13 -7.70 25.95 3.50
N THR A 14 -6.84 26.96 3.59
CA THR A 14 -5.61 26.98 2.78
C THR A 14 -4.39 27.12 3.68
N LEU A 15 -3.48 26.17 3.60
CA LEU A 15 -2.16 26.26 4.22
C LEU A 15 -1.27 27.15 3.34
N LYS A 16 -0.88 28.34 3.85
CA LYS A 16 -0.06 29.32 3.13
C LYS A 16 1.40 29.29 3.61
N GLY A 17 2.31 29.74 2.75
CA GLY A 17 3.72 29.96 3.10
C GLY A 17 4.55 28.69 3.11
N ILE A 18 4.15 27.67 2.38
CA ILE A 18 4.96 26.51 2.04
C ILE A 18 6.08 26.97 1.11
N LYS A 19 7.33 26.55 1.37
CA LYS A 19 8.47 26.87 0.49
C LYS A 19 8.27 26.18 -0.87
N ARG A 20 8.60 26.91 -1.94
CA ARG A 20 8.67 26.28 -3.28
C ARG A 20 9.71 25.17 -3.26
N ALA A 21 9.31 23.99 -3.66
CA ALA A 21 10.16 22.82 -3.77
C ALA A 21 9.65 21.89 -4.89
N TRP A 22 10.49 20.97 -5.31
CA TRP A 22 10.10 19.94 -6.28
C TRP A 22 8.98 19.06 -5.73
N ALA A 23 8.21 18.46 -6.62
CA ALA A 23 7.15 17.50 -6.24
C ALA A 23 7.74 16.38 -5.36
N GLY A 24 7.04 16.06 -4.26
CA GLY A 24 7.46 15.04 -3.29
C GLY A 24 8.37 15.54 -2.16
N VAL A 25 8.90 16.77 -2.21
CA VAL A 25 9.74 17.33 -1.12
C VAL A 25 8.91 17.88 0.03
N PRO A 26 7.81 18.66 -0.20
CA PRO A 26 7.00 19.14 0.90
C PRO A 26 6.24 17.99 1.57
N GLN A 27 6.40 17.85 2.88
CA GLN A 27 5.68 16.89 3.71
C GLN A 27 4.64 17.63 4.52
N ILE A 28 3.37 17.38 4.24
CA ILE A 28 2.25 18.00 4.94
C ILE A 28 1.55 16.94 5.78
N GLU A 29 1.57 17.16 7.08
CA GLU A 29 0.80 16.39 8.04
C GLU A 29 -0.61 16.95 8.14
N VAL A 30 -1.63 16.11 7.96
CA VAL A 30 -3.03 16.51 8.15
C VAL A 30 -3.61 15.69 9.28
N THR A 31 -4.11 16.39 10.31
CA THR A 31 -4.72 15.76 11.48
C THR A 31 -6.20 16.08 11.51
N PHE A 32 -7.00 15.05 11.72
CA PHE A 32 -8.43 15.16 11.98
C PHE A 32 -8.70 14.82 13.44
N ASP A 33 -9.29 15.75 14.15
CA ASP A 33 -9.64 15.59 15.55
C ASP A 33 -11.17 15.73 15.70
N ILE A 34 -11.80 14.75 16.31
CA ILE A 34 -13.25 14.70 16.48
C ILE A 34 -13.54 14.58 17.96
N ASP A 35 -14.17 15.59 18.54
CA ASP A 35 -14.54 15.56 19.95
C ASP A 35 -15.81 14.75 20.21
N ALA A 36 -16.13 14.55 21.48
CA ALA A 36 -17.31 13.80 21.92
C ALA A 36 -18.65 14.43 21.48
N ASN A 37 -18.65 15.70 21.08
CA ASN A 37 -19.83 16.44 20.59
C ASN A 37 -19.92 16.42 19.05
N GLY A 38 -18.99 15.71 18.37
CA GLY A 38 -18.95 15.66 16.91
C GLY A 38 -18.36 16.92 16.25
N ILE A 39 -17.67 17.76 17.00
CA ILE A 39 -16.96 18.92 16.45
C ILE A 39 -15.68 18.39 15.82
N VAL A 40 -15.50 18.69 14.54
CA VAL A 40 -14.32 18.25 13.77
C VAL A 40 -13.35 19.41 13.67
N THR A 41 -12.15 19.21 14.18
CA THR A 41 -11.02 20.12 13.96
C THR A 41 -10.05 19.48 12.97
N VAL A 42 -9.81 20.16 11.86
CA VAL A 42 -8.83 19.71 10.86
C VAL A 42 -7.66 20.68 10.88
N SER A 43 -6.47 20.15 11.09
CA SER A 43 -5.23 20.91 11.03
C SER A 43 -4.31 20.38 9.93
N ALA A 44 -3.59 21.28 9.27
CA ALA A 44 -2.56 20.95 8.30
C ALA A 44 -1.26 21.62 8.74
N ARG A 45 -0.17 20.87 8.79
CA ARG A 45 1.16 21.34 9.21
C ARG A 45 2.21 20.97 8.16
N ASP A 46 2.97 21.94 7.73
CA ASP A 46 4.18 21.71 6.94
C ASP A 46 5.33 21.30 7.86
N LEU A 47 5.78 20.06 7.76
CA LEU A 47 6.86 19.50 8.60
C LEU A 47 8.21 20.17 8.34
N GLY A 48 8.41 20.71 7.14
CA GLY A 48 9.66 21.39 6.77
C GLY A 48 9.77 22.82 7.31
N THR A 49 8.66 23.55 7.42
CA THR A 49 8.64 24.96 7.89
C THR A 49 8.03 25.12 9.27
N GLY A 50 7.34 24.08 9.78
CA GLY A 50 6.60 24.13 11.03
C GLY A 50 5.31 24.97 10.97
N LYS A 51 4.97 25.53 9.81
CA LYS A 51 3.74 26.31 9.62
C LYS A 51 2.52 25.42 9.74
N GLN A 52 1.52 25.90 10.46
CA GLN A 52 0.27 25.20 10.69
C GLN A 52 -0.93 26.11 10.45
N GLN A 53 -1.98 25.54 9.93
CA GLN A 53 -3.29 26.15 9.79
C GLN A 53 -4.35 25.14 10.24
N SER A 54 -5.39 25.62 10.90
CA SER A 54 -6.50 24.77 11.33
C SER A 54 -7.84 25.41 11.02
N ILE A 55 -8.86 24.58 10.88
CA ILE A 55 -10.25 24.97 10.82
C ILE A 55 -11.05 24.10 11.77
N THR A 56 -11.93 24.70 12.54
CA THR A 56 -12.88 23.98 13.39
C THR A 56 -14.25 24.04 12.71
N ILE A 57 -14.82 22.88 12.48
CA ILE A 57 -16.12 22.71 11.84
C ILE A 57 -17.10 22.34 12.95
N THR A 58 -17.80 23.34 13.44
CA THR A 58 -18.93 23.12 14.33
C THR A 58 -20.11 22.72 13.45
N GLY A 59 -20.55 21.47 13.62
CA GLY A 59 -21.58 20.88 12.77
C GLY A 59 -22.88 21.67 12.78
N SER A 60 -23.07 22.48 11.76
CA SER A 60 -24.37 23.10 11.46
C SER A 60 -25.26 22.24 10.54
N SER A 61 -24.83 21.06 10.21
CA SER A 61 -25.67 20.05 9.56
C SER A 61 -25.93 18.92 10.55
N ASN A 62 -26.98 19.09 11.34
CA ASN A 62 -27.53 18.02 12.14
C ASN A 62 -27.79 16.81 11.21
N LEU A 63 -26.81 15.90 11.18
CA LEU A 63 -27.08 14.56 10.68
C LEU A 63 -28.14 14.00 11.61
N SER A 64 -29.29 13.62 11.08
CA SER A 64 -30.28 12.92 11.88
C SER A 64 -29.66 11.62 12.41
N GLU A 65 -30.14 11.14 13.56
CA GLU A 65 -29.67 9.85 14.09
C GLU A 65 -29.73 8.71 13.06
N GLN A 66 -30.69 8.80 12.13
CA GLN A 66 -30.80 7.84 11.03
C GLN A 66 -29.65 7.96 10.01
N GLU A 67 -29.20 9.18 9.70
CA GLU A 67 -28.06 9.40 8.79
C GLU A 67 -26.76 8.97 9.45
N ILE A 68 -26.60 9.19 10.76
CA ILE A 68 -25.44 8.71 11.53
C ILE A 68 -25.42 7.18 11.52
N ARG A 69 -26.53 6.51 11.79
CA ARG A 69 -26.61 5.04 11.77
C ARG A 69 -26.29 4.48 10.39
N ARG A 70 -26.87 5.08 9.32
CA ARG A 70 -26.53 4.66 7.94
C ARG A 70 -25.07 4.83 7.62
N ALA A 71 -24.47 5.96 7.99
CA ALA A 71 -23.04 6.18 7.78
C ALA A 71 -22.16 5.19 8.56
N MET A 72 -22.58 4.79 9.77
CA MET A 72 -21.87 3.75 10.55
C MET A 72 -22.02 2.37 9.92
N ASP A 73 -23.23 2.02 9.45
CA ASP A 73 -23.50 0.75 8.78
C ASP A 73 -22.74 0.66 7.44
N ASP A 74 -22.72 1.74 6.67
CA ASP A 74 -21.95 1.85 5.44
C ASP A 74 -20.44 1.74 5.71
N ALA A 75 -19.93 2.43 6.74
CA ALA A 75 -18.53 2.33 7.14
C ALA A 75 -18.15 0.91 7.56
N ALA A 76 -19.02 0.22 8.32
CA ALA A 76 -18.80 -1.17 8.71
C ALA A 76 -18.83 -2.12 7.49
N ALA A 77 -19.73 -1.90 6.55
CA ALA A 77 -19.81 -2.67 5.31
C ALA A 77 -18.57 -2.49 4.42
N PHE A 78 -18.02 -1.26 4.35
CA PHE A 78 -16.82 -0.97 3.55
C PHE A 78 -15.52 -1.38 4.23
N ALA A 79 -15.46 -1.47 5.56
CA ALA A 79 -14.25 -1.85 6.30
C ALA A 79 -13.70 -3.21 5.86
N GLY A 80 -14.57 -4.19 5.60
CA GLY A 80 -14.18 -5.50 5.08
C GLY A 80 -13.55 -5.42 3.69
N GLN A 81 -14.16 -4.66 2.78
CA GLN A 81 -13.66 -4.47 1.42
C GLN A 81 -12.32 -3.71 1.39
N ASP A 82 -12.14 -2.74 2.28
CA ASP A 82 -10.88 -1.99 2.40
C ASP A 82 -9.75 -2.89 2.92
N GLN A 83 -10.03 -3.79 3.87
CA GLN A 83 -9.06 -4.79 4.32
C GLN A 83 -8.67 -5.77 3.21
N GLU A 84 -9.63 -6.29 2.46
CA GLU A 84 -9.36 -7.18 1.31
C GLU A 84 -8.53 -6.47 0.25
N ARG A 85 -8.86 -5.22 -0.06
CA ARG A 85 -8.12 -4.40 -1.02
C ARG A 85 -6.69 -4.12 -0.55
N LYS A 86 -6.51 -3.81 0.73
CA LYS A 86 -5.19 -3.61 1.32
C LYS A 86 -4.35 -4.89 1.24
N ALA A 87 -4.92 -6.03 1.60
CA ALA A 87 -4.27 -7.32 1.49
C ALA A 87 -3.88 -7.66 0.05
N ALA A 88 -4.73 -7.33 -0.94
CA ALA A 88 -4.42 -7.52 -2.35
C ALA A 88 -3.25 -6.63 -2.82
N ILE A 89 -3.20 -5.37 -2.41
CA ILE A 89 -2.09 -4.45 -2.72
C ILE A 89 -0.79 -4.97 -2.10
N GLU A 90 -0.81 -5.35 -0.84
CA GLU A 90 0.36 -5.87 -0.13
C GLU A 90 0.88 -7.16 -0.78
N ALA A 91 -0.02 -8.06 -1.17
CA ALA A 91 0.34 -9.30 -1.85
C ALA A 91 0.98 -9.07 -3.22
N LEU A 92 0.43 -8.13 -4.02
CA LEU A 92 1.02 -7.76 -5.32
C LEU A 92 2.42 -7.15 -5.15
N ASN A 93 2.56 -6.18 -4.27
CA ASN A 93 3.85 -5.54 -4.00
C ASN A 93 4.90 -6.56 -3.52
N ALA A 94 4.50 -7.48 -2.63
CA ALA A 94 5.38 -8.52 -2.13
C ALA A 94 5.78 -9.53 -3.21
N ALA A 95 4.86 -9.85 -4.13
CA ALA A 95 5.13 -10.74 -5.26
C ALA A 95 6.11 -10.10 -6.26
N GLU A 96 5.90 -8.85 -6.63
CA GLU A 96 6.80 -8.08 -7.52
C GLU A 96 8.20 -7.95 -6.91
N ALA A 97 8.28 -7.64 -5.62
CA ALA A 97 9.56 -7.59 -4.90
C ALA A 97 10.27 -8.95 -4.87
N ALA A 98 9.52 -10.06 -4.72
CA ALA A 98 10.09 -11.39 -4.76
C ALA A 98 10.64 -11.76 -6.14
N ILE A 99 9.90 -11.46 -7.21
CA ILE A 99 10.33 -11.64 -8.61
C ILE A 99 11.61 -10.86 -8.86
N TYR A 100 11.65 -9.57 -8.48
CA TYR A 100 12.83 -8.73 -8.65
C TYR A 100 14.08 -9.30 -7.94
N ARG A 101 13.92 -9.72 -6.67
CA ARG A 101 15.03 -10.32 -5.89
C ARG A 101 15.54 -11.61 -6.52
N VAL A 102 14.64 -12.48 -6.96
CA VAL A 102 15.00 -13.75 -7.59
C VAL A 102 15.71 -13.52 -8.91
N ASN A 103 15.22 -12.62 -9.75
CA ASN A 103 15.87 -12.27 -11.01
C ASN A 103 17.28 -11.70 -10.81
N SER A 104 17.41 -10.79 -9.84
CA SER A 104 18.72 -10.24 -9.48
C SER A 104 19.69 -11.31 -8.97
N ALA A 105 19.19 -12.23 -8.12
CA ALA A 105 20.00 -13.32 -7.61
C ALA A 105 20.37 -14.35 -8.70
N LEU A 106 19.48 -14.68 -9.62
CA LEU A 106 19.78 -15.56 -10.77
C LEU A 106 20.80 -14.95 -11.73
N GLY A 107 20.78 -13.62 -11.91
CA GLY A 107 21.76 -12.88 -12.73
C GLY A 107 23.16 -12.79 -12.07
N SER A 108 23.26 -13.01 -10.79
CA SER A 108 24.52 -12.94 -10.02
C SER A 108 25.46 -14.12 -10.32
N LYS A 109 26.68 -14.07 -9.73
CA LYS A 109 27.64 -15.18 -9.81
C LYS A 109 27.07 -16.44 -9.18
N GLU A 110 26.45 -16.30 -8.01
CA GLU A 110 25.80 -17.38 -7.27
C GLU A 110 24.69 -18.07 -8.07
N GLY A 111 23.90 -17.27 -8.81
CA GLY A 111 22.89 -17.82 -9.72
C GLY A 111 23.46 -18.55 -10.93
N LYS A 112 24.61 -18.11 -11.45
CA LYS A 112 25.29 -18.79 -12.56
C LYS A 112 25.88 -20.15 -12.16
N GLU A 113 26.25 -20.35 -10.91
CA GLU A 113 26.80 -21.57 -10.35
C GLU A 113 25.75 -22.66 -10.04
N LEU A 114 24.45 -22.32 -10.06
CA LEU A 114 23.38 -23.30 -9.87
C LEU A 114 23.36 -24.34 -11.02
N ASP A 115 22.99 -25.56 -10.68
CA ASP A 115 22.72 -26.60 -11.67
C ASP A 115 21.49 -26.27 -12.54
N LYS A 116 21.41 -26.93 -13.69
CA LYS A 116 20.37 -26.66 -14.69
C LYS A 116 18.96 -26.99 -14.19
N ASP A 117 18.81 -28.05 -13.40
CA ASP A 117 17.52 -28.51 -12.93
C ASP A 117 16.96 -27.56 -11.85
N THR A 118 17.81 -27.11 -10.94
CA THR A 118 17.45 -26.09 -9.95
C THR A 118 17.08 -24.77 -10.62
N LYS A 119 17.85 -24.31 -11.63
CA LYS A 119 17.50 -23.12 -12.41
C LYS A 119 16.15 -23.24 -13.09
N ASN A 120 15.85 -24.40 -13.68
CA ASN A 120 14.58 -24.61 -14.35
C ASN A 120 13.41 -24.57 -13.38
N ARG A 121 13.53 -25.24 -12.21
CA ARG A 121 12.48 -25.20 -11.17
C ARG A 121 12.22 -23.78 -10.67
N ILE A 122 13.27 -23.00 -10.42
CA ILE A 122 13.12 -21.61 -9.99
C ILE A 122 12.42 -20.78 -11.07
N LYS A 123 12.81 -20.92 -12.34
CA LYS A 123 12.18 -20.22 -13.47
C LYS A 123 10.72 -20.62 -13.68
N GLU A 124 10.35 -21.86 -13.43
CA GLU A 124 8.95 -22.29 -13.49
C GLU A 124 8.11 -21.64 -12.37
N ALA A 125 8.62 -21.64 -11.14
CA ALA A 125 7.97 -21.01 -10.00
C ALA A 125 7.83 -19.48 -10.21
N GLU A 126 8.87 -18.84 -10.76
CA GLU A 126 8.87 -17.43 -11.11
C GLU A 126 7.81 -17.12 -12.19
N LYS A 127 7.79 -17.86 -13.30
CA LYS A 127 6.78 -17.71 -14.36
C LYS A 127 5.36 -17.89 -13.83
N ASN A 128 5.15 -18.83 -12.92
CA ASN A 128 3.84 -19.01 -12.30
C ASN A 128 3.44 -17.76 -11.50
N LEU A 129 4.35 -17.19 -10.71
CA LEU A 129 4.11 -15.97 -9.94
C LEU A 129 3.87 -14.78 -10.87
N GLU A 130 4.69 -14.59 -11.91
CA GLU A 130 4.49 -13.55 -12.93
C GLU A 130 3.12 -13.66 -13.62
N ARG A 131 2.67 -14.87 -13.95
CA ARG A 131 1.35 -15.08 -14.54
C ARG A 131 0.22 -14.65 -13.62
N LEU A 132 0.39 -14.86 -12.31
CA LEU A 132 -0.60 -14.47 -11.30
C LEU A 132 -0.60 -12.97 -11.01
N THR A 133 0.52 -12.27 -11.19
CA THR A 133 0.62 -10.81 -11.03
C THR A 133 0.18 -10.04 -12.27
N ARG A 134 0.39 -10.63 -13.46
CA ARG A 134 0.19 -9.97 -14.75
C ARG A 134 -1.22 -9.39 -14.90
N HIS A 135 -1.29 -8.06 -15.13
CA HIS A 135 -2.55 -7.33 -15.33
C HIS A 135 -3.56 -7.40 -14.18
N LYS A 136 -3.16 -7.88 -13.00
CA LYS A 136 -4.02 -7.86 -11.83
C LYS A 136 -4.16 -6.42 -11.31
N LYS A 137 -5.41 -6.06 -11.02
CA LYS A 137 -5.75 -4.78 -10.38
C LYS A 137 -6.26 -5.08 -8.98
N PRO A 138 -5.69 -4.49 -7.92
CA PRO A 138 -6.07 -4.78 -6.54
C PRO A 138 -7.57 -4.69 -6.28
N GLU A 139 -8.23 -3.72 -6.92
CA GLU A 139 -9.67 -3.49 -6.78
C GLU A 139 -10.56 -4.57 -7.44
N LYS A 140 -9.95 -5.49 -8.19
CA LYS A 140 -10.64 -6.60 -8.86
C LYS A 140 -10.19 -7.97 -8.37
N MET A 141 -9.26 -8.00 -7.42
CA MET A 141 -8.78 -9.25 -6.85
C MET A 141 -9.76 -9.78 -5.80
N THR A 142 -10.00 -11.08 -5.86
CA THR A 142 -10.74 -11.80 -4.82
C THR A 142 -9.80 -12.23 -3.69
N PRO A 143 -10.33 -12.59 -2.50
CA PRO A 143 -9.54 -13.21 -1.44
C PRO A 143 -8.79 -14.47 -1.90
N GLN A 144 -9.42 -15.27 -2.80
CA GLN A 144 -8.78 -16.44 -3.40
C GLN A 144 -7.59 -16.06 -4.30
N ASP A 145 -7.72 -14.98 -5.10
CA ASP A 145 -6.59 -14.48 -5.90
C ASP A 145 -5.42 -14.08 -5.01
N THR A 146 -5.70 -13.38 -3.92
CA THR A 146 -4.68 -12.95 -2.93
C THR A 146 -4.01 -14.15 -2.28
N GLN A 147 -4.77 -15.16 -1.89
CA GLN A 147 -4.25 -16.39 -1.32
C GLN A 147 -3.38 -17.18 -2.31
N ALA A 148 -3.84 -17.34 -3.55
CA ALA A 148 -3.09 -18.01 -4.60
C ALA A 148 -1.75 -17.29 -4.91
N LEU A 149 -1.77 -15.96 -4.91
CA LEU A 149 -0.59 -15.13 -5.12
C LEU A 149 0.43 -15.30 -3.97
N ASN A 150 -0.04 -15.28 -2.73
CA ASN A 150 0.80 -15.50 -1.56
C ASN A 150 1.41 -16.90 -1.55
N ALA A 151 0.63 -17.93 -1.86
CA ALA A 151 1.12 -19.31 -1.93
C ALA A 151 2.20 -19.49 -3.01
N ALA A 152 2.00 -18.90 -4.20
CA ALA A 152 2.99 -18.94 -5.28
C ALA A 152 4.27 -18.18 -4.91
N ARG A 153 4.15 -17.04 -4.23
CA ARG A 153 5.29 -16.28 -3.70
C ARG A 153 6.07 -17.08 -2.67
N GLU A 154 5.40 -17.70 -1.73
CA GLU A 154 6.04 -18.54 -0.70
C GLU A 154 6.76 -19.76 -1.31
N ALA A 155 6.15 -20.41 -2.31
CA ALA A 155 6.78 -21.50 -3.04
C ALA A 155 8.07 -21.05 -3.76
N LEU A 156 8.04 -19.88 -4.41
CA LEU A 156 9.23 -19.30 -5.03
C LEU A 156 10.30 -18.96 -3.99
N GLN A 157 9.92 -18.33 -2.88
CA GLN A 157 10.84 -17.98 -1.81
C GLN A 157 11.48 -19.21 -1.15
N ALA A 158 10.72 -20.27 -0.93
CA ALA A 158 11.26 -21.53 -0.39
C ALA A 158 12.35 -22.13 -1.28
N GLN A 159 12.13 -22.13 -2.61
CA GLN A 159 13.10 -22.64 -3.58
C GLN A 159 14.34 -21.76 -3.75
N THR A 160 14.24 -20.46 -3.44
CA THR A 160 15.31 -19.48 -3.69
C THR A 160 15.97 -18.96 -2.43
N LYS A 161 15.55 -19.41 -1.24
CA LYS A 161 16.01 -18.92 0.07
C LYS A 161 17.53 -18.84 0.18
N ASP A 162 18.22 -19.91 -0.16
CA ASP A 162 19.68 -19.98 -0.03
C ASP A 162 20.41 -19.14 -1.10
N LEU A 163 19.86 -19.08 -2.32
CA LEU A 163 20.38 -18.27 -3.39
C LEU A 163 20.30 -16.79 -3.05
N VAL A 164 19.11 -16.32 -2.66
CA VAL A 164 18.86 -14.92 -2.30
C VAL A 164 19.69 -14.51 -1.09
N ALA A 165 19.78 -15.35 -0.06
CA ALA A 165 20.59 -15.08 1.12
C ALA A 165 22.10 -14.96 0.82
N ARG A 166 22.63 -15.76 -0.12
CA ARG A 166 24.03 -15.64 -0.59
C ARG A 166 24.26 -14.35 -1.37
N TRP A 167 23.34 -14.02 -2.25
CA TRP A 167 23.39 -12.79 -3.04
C TRP A 167 23.34 -11.53 -2.16
N GLU A 168 22.41 -11.46 -1.22
CA GLU A 168 22.26 -10.30 -0.30
C GLU A 168 23.48 -10.10 0.60
N ARG A 169 24.07 -11.20 1.14
CA ARG A 169 25.30 -11.12 1.94
C ARG A 169 26.46 -10.48 1.16
N ARG A 170 26.59 -10.81 -0.11
CA ARG A 170 27.65 -10.25 -0.96
C ARG A 170 27.45 -8.78 -1.28
N GLY A 171 26.19 -8.33 -1.41
CA GLY A 171 25.86 -6.92 -1.60
C GLY A 171 26.28 -6.04 -0.42
N LYS A 172 26.14 -6.57 0.82
CA LYS A 172 26.53 -5.88 2.05
C LYS A 172 28.05 -5.78 2.29
N VAL A 173 28.85 -6.61 1.64
CA VAL A 173 30.34 -6.59 1.77
C VAL A 173 30.97 -5.56 0.81
N ARG A 174 30.19 -5.03 -0.14
CA ARG A 174 30.66 -4.07 -1.16
C ARG A 174 30.22 -2.61 -0.92
N SER A 175 29.42 -2.38 0.12
CA SER A 175 29.05 -1.06 0.62
C SER A 175 29.82 -0.71 1.89
#